data_51f20862631c64ba3b75d88968f75215
#
_entry.id   51f20862631c64ba3b75d88968f75215
#
_cell.length_a   1.000
_cell.length_b   1.000
_cell.length_c   1.000
_cell.angle_alpha   90.00
_cell.angle_beta   90.00
_cell.angle_gamma   90.00
#
_symmetry.space_group_name_H-M   'P 1'
#
loop_
_entity.id
_entity.type
_entity.pdbx_description
1 polymer ?
#
loop_
_entity_poly.entity_id
_entity_poly.type
_entity_poly.pdbx_seq_one_letter_code
_entity_poly.pdbx_strand_id
1 'polypeptide(L)' 'MDILYKNKNKVIYNMVAIGDVFSYSGALYMRTQEITSMDTGELYNAVNLKFGGFAFFNDNDEVTKKEAQIIVY' A
#
# COMPACT_ATOMS: atom_id res chain seq x y z
N MET A 1 -9.40 -8.01 -23.73
CA MET A 1 -8.17 -7.44 -23.95
C MET A 1 -7.73 -6.63 -22.84
N ASP A 2 -8.37 -5.55 -22.63
CA ASP A 2 -7.94 -4.63 -21.58
C ASP A 2 -8.05 -5.20 -20.20
N ILE A 3 -8.84 -6.22 -20.06
CA ILE A 3 -9.02 -6.88 -18.78
C ILE A 3 -7.71 -7.42 -18.23
N LEU A 4 -6.83 -7.85 -19.11
CA LEU A 4 -5.57 -8.42 -18.69
C LEU A 4 -4.67 -7.41 -17.99
N TYR A 5 -4.79 -6.14 -18.33
CA TYR A 5 -3.98 -5.13 -17.69
C TYR A 5 -4.32 -4.96 -16.24
N LYS A 6 -5.59 -5.08 -15.92
CA LYS A 6 -6.04 -4.86 -14.55
C LYS A 6 -5.44 -5.84 -13.58
N ASN A 7 -5.17 -7.05 -14.06
CA ASN A 7 -4.66 -8.10 -13.19
C ASN A 7 -3.14 -8.10 -13.09
N LYS A 8 -2.48 -7.42 -13.99
CA LYS A 8 -1.01 -7.42 -14.00
C LYS A 8 -0.40 -6.85 -12.76
N ASN A 9 -1.07 -5.90 -12.15
CA ASN A 9 -0.52 -5.18 -11.01
C ASN A 9 -1.01 -5.69 -9.67
N LYS A 10 -1.82 -6.74 -9.70
CA LYS A 10 -2.28 -7.34 -8.46
C LYS A 10 -1.18 -8.20 -7.86
N VAL A 11 -0.87 -7.91 -6.62
CA VAL A 11 0.18 -8.63 -5.90
C VAL A 11 -0.26 -8.82 -4.46
N ILE A 12 0.39 -9.72 -3.76
CA ILE A 12 0.19 -9.81 -2.31
C ILE A 12 1.03 -8.72 -1.65
N TYR A 13 0.60 -8.28 -0.49
CA TYR A 13 1.24 -7.14 0.19
C TYR A 13 2.74 -7.37 0.43
N ASN A 14 3.13 -8.61 0.67
CA ASN A 14 4.53 -8.94 0.91
C ASN A 14 5.43 -8.59 -0.28
N MET A 15 4.86 -8.44 -1.47
CA MET A 15 5.61 -8.09 -2.68
C MET A 15 5.73 -6.58 -2.88
N VAL A 16 5.08 -5.80 -2.06
CA VAL A 16 5.16 -4.34 -2.15
C VAL A 16 6.37 -3.88 -1.35
N ALA A 17 7.26 -3.13 -1.96
CA ALA A 17 8.44 -2.61 -1.27
C ALA A 17 8.07 -1.39 -0.44
N ILE A 18 8.85 -1.14 0.62
CA ILE A 18 8.68 0.06 1.42
C ILE A 18 8.88 1.27 0.53
N GLY A 19 7.92 2.21 0.60
CA GLY A 19 7.92 3.39 -0.25
C GLY A 19 7.09 3.24 -1.51
N ASP A 20 6.68 2.01 -1.85
CA ASP A 20 5.83 1.81 -3.01
C ASP A 20 4.39 2.20 -2.70
N VAL A 21 3.72 2.70 -3.74
CA VAL A 21 2.32 3.08 -3.67
C VAL A 21 1.47 1.94 -4.19
N PHE A 22 0.38 1.67 -3.53
CA PHE A 22 -0.56 0.64 -3.95
C PHE A 22 -1.99 1.10 -3.63
N SER A 23 -2.96 0.44 -4.25
CA SER A 23 -4.35 0.71 -3.94
C SER A 23 -4.99 -0.51 -3.30
N TYR A 24 -5.92 -0.26 -2.41
CA TYR A 24 -6.71 -1.29 -1.77
C TYR A 24 -8.08 -0.74 -1.50
N SER A 25 -9.10 -1.44 -1.99
CA SER A 25 -10.51 -1.05 -1.77
C SER A 25 -10.80 0.40 -2.17
N GLY A 26 -10.18 0.84 -3.25
CA GLY A 26 -10.45 2.19 -3.79
C GLY A 26 -9.64 3.30 -3.15
N ALA A 27 -8.77 3.00 -2.20
CA ALA A 27 -7.94 4.01 -1.56
C ALA A 27 -6.48 3.78 -1.91
N LEU A 28 -5.70 4.86 -1.89
CA LEU A 28 -4.27 4.80 -2.15
C LEU A 28 -3.49 4.80 -0.84
N TYR A 29 -2.48 3.95 -0.78
CA TYR A 29 -1.61 3.81 0.38
C TYR A 29 -0.16 3.77 -0.07
N MET A 30 0.72 4.05 0.87
CA MET A 30 2.16 3.83 0.67
C MET A 30 2.63 2.88 1.76
N ARG A 31 3.42 1.88 1.38
CA ARG A 31 3.99 0.97 2.36
C ARG A 31 5.07 1.67 3.15
N THR A 32 5.01 1.51 4.47
CA THR A 32 6.02 2.04 5.39
C THR A 32 6.66 0.89 6.15
N GLN A 33 7.67 1.21 6.92
CA GLN A 33 8.19 0.27 7.91
C GLN A 33 7.09 -0.04 8.91
N GLU A 34 7.21 -1.19 9.53
CA GLU A 34 6.26 -1.55 10.57
C GLU A 34 6.46 -0.64 11.78
N ILE A 35 5.38 -0.03 12.22
CA ILE A 35 5.38 0.91 13.32
C ILE A 35 4.42 0.41 14.38
N THR A 36 4.84 0.46 15.64
CA THR A 36 3.98 0.10 16.75
C THR A 36 3.53 1.37 17.45
N SER A 37 2.23 1.55 17.59
CA SER A 37 1.69 2.67 18.32
C SER A 37 2.03 2.54 19.80
N MET A 38 2.60 3.55 20.36
CA MET A 38 2.96 3.52 21.78
C MET A 38 1.74 3.61 22.68
N ASP A 39 0.67 4.20 22.18
CA ASP A 39 -0.56 4.36 22.96
C ASP A 39 -1.41 3.10 23.02
N THR A 40 -1.54 2.43 21.91
CA THR A 40 -2.47 1.30 21.80
C THR A 40 -1.79 -0.04 21.61
N GLY A 41 -0.51 -0.04 21.24
CA GLY A 41 0.21 -1.26 20.90
C GLY A 41 -0.14 -1.83 19.54
N GLU A 42 -0.94 -1.10 18.77
CA GLU A 42 -1.32 -1.55 17.44
C GLU A 42 -0.17 -1.41 16.45
N LEU A 43 -0.13 -2.33 15.50
CA LEU A 43 0.89 -2.31 14.45
C LEU A 43 0.34 -1.62 13.21
N TYR A 44 1.19 -0.83 12.56
CA TYR A 44 0.86 -0.21 11.28
C TYR A 44 2.01 -0.43 10.32
N ASN A 45 1.71 -0.61 9.04
CA ASN A 45 2.74 -0.75 8.02
C ASN A 45 2.42 -0.03 6.72
N ALA A 46 1.41 0.83 6.75
CA ALA A 46 1.03 1.62 5.58
C ALA A 46 0.41 2.94 6.03
N VAL A 47 0.41 3.90 5.12
CA VAL A 47 -0.22 5.19 5.36
C VAL A 47 -1.18 5.48 4.20
N ASN A 48 -2.38 5.95 4.55
CA ASN A 48 -3.36 6.39 3.57
C ASN A 48 -2.93 7.74 3.02
N LEU A 49 -2.73 7.82 1.71
CA LEU A 49 -2.19 9.02 1.10
C LEU A 49 -3.19 10.17 1.04
N LYS A 50 -4.47 9.87 1.14
CA LYS A 50 -5.48 10.91 1.08
C LYS A 50 -5.71 11.53 2.43
N PHE A 51 -5.79 10.71 3.47
CA PHE A 51 -6.16 11.18 4.81
C PHE A 51 -4.99 11.19 5.79
N GLY A 52 -3.89 10.56 5.42
CA GLY A 52 -2.73 10.48 6.31
C GLY A 52 -2.88 9.50 7.45
N GLY A 53 -3.95 8.72 7.48
CA GLY A 53 -4.15 7.73 8.52
C GLY A 53 -3.29 6.50 8.32
N PHE A 54 -2.95 5.83 9.41
CA PHE A 54 -2.16 4.61 9.34
C PHE A 54 -3.06 3.39 9.17
N ALA A 55 -2.50 2.36 8.54
CA ALA A 55 -3.21 1.12 8.30
C ALA A 55 -2.28 -0.06 8.45
N PHE A 56 -2.87 -1.24 8.62
CA PHE A 56 -2.10 -2.48 8.68
C PHE A 56 -2.61 -3.45 7.63
N PHE A 57 -1.68 -4.02 6.87
CA PHE A 57 -1.98 -5.04 5.87
C PHE A 57 -1.20 -6.30 6.22
N ASN A 58 -1.85 -7.44 6.03
CA ASN A 58 -1.19 -8.73 6.19
C ASN A 58 -0.39 -9.07 4.95
N ASP A 59 0.63 -9.89 5.10
CA ASP A 59 1.52 -10.26 4.00
C ASP A 59 0.77 -10.83 2.81
N ASN A 60 -0.33 -11.51 3.04
CA ASN A 60 -1.08 -12.18 1.99
C ASN A 60 -2.27 -11.36 1.46
N ASP A 61 -2.45 -10.14 1.94
CA ASP A 61 -3.52 -9.30 1.44
C ASP A 61 -3.26 -8.94 -0.01
N GLU A 62 -4.27 -9.09 -0.85
CA GLU A 62 -4.14 -8.75 -2.26
C GLU A 62 -4.36 -7.26 -2.45
N VAL A 63 -3.39 -6.62 -3.07
CA VAL A 63 -3.42 -5.18 -3.35
C VAL A 63 -3.04 -4.94 -4.79
N THR A 64 -3.28 -3.74 -5.28
CA THR A 64 -2.90 -3.37 -6.64
C THR A 64 -1.74 -2.40 -6.58
N LYS A 65 -0.60 -2.84 -7.07
CA LYS A 65 0.60 -2.01 -7.08
C LYS A 65 0.41 -0.89 -8.10
N LYS A 66 0.75 0.33 -7.70
CA LYS A 66 0.67 1.50 -8.58
C LYS A 66 2.07 1.92 -8.95
N GLU A 67 2.26 2.19 -10.22
CA GLU A 67 3.49 2.81 -10.67
C GLU A 67 3.34 4.31 -10.49
N ALA A 68 3.67 4.76 -9.31
CA ALA A 68 3.64 6.19 -9.05
C ALA A 68 5.01 6.74 -9.38
N GLN A 69 5.08 7.58 -10.39
CA GLN A 69 6.29 8.32 -10.67
C GLN A 69 6.17 9.64 -9.94
N ILE A 70 7.07 9.83 -9.01
CA ILE A 70 7.19 11.13 -8.39
C ILE A 70 8.14 11.93 -9.26
N ILE A 71 7.59 12.91 -9.95
CA ILE A 71 8.41 13.78 -10.76
C ILE A 71 8.75 14.98 -9.92
N VAL A 72 10.04 15.13 -9.67
CA VAL A 72 10.53 16.25 -8.89
C VAL A 72 11.13 17.27 -9.84
N TYR A 73 10.65 18.45 -9.76
CA TYR A 73 11.16 19.54 -10.58
C TYR A 73 12.07 20.45 -9.78
#